data_403e9698de575e723eeac6e65739f0e6
#
_entry.id   403e9698de575e723eeac6e65739f0e6
#
_cell.length_a   1.000
_cell.length_b   1.000
_cell.length_c   1.000
_cell.angle_alpha   90.00
_cell.angle_beta   90.00
_cell.angle_gamma   90.00
#
_symmetry.space_group_name_H-M   'P 1'
#
loop_
_entity.id
_entity.type
_entity.pdbx_description
1 polymer ?
#
loop_
_entity_poly.entity_id
_entity_poly.type
_entity_poly.pdbx_seq_one_letter_code
_entity_poly.pdbx_strand_id
1 'polypeptide(L)'
;MPKKVFLVPYRDREPQRFFFLNYMTYILEDFTEGEDYEVFFVQQNDSRPFNRGAMKNIGFLAIRDKYPESYKDITFVFHDVDVMPYKKDLIDYEATPGTISHYYGFRFALGGIFAIKGWDFERINGFANYWTWGFEDNLIQNRAQRTGLLINRDNFFELNDMRILHINDGNRKTLNRNYMYELVQDSGENGLQTITNLNYTINAKQNLIDVTCFDVEYSPWQGKYEDYDIRKGRDIHAPITKDMVLANARKGNHLDTLFFINEKGERQGTRDLLEQEKREMQEKREKSRQWQPRALMMSGIKKNEQQMQIRRNDEFMRGRRSKQPMVQKQSMQRLGMFRK
;
A
#
# COMPACT_ATOMS: atom_id res chain seq x y z
N MET A 1 -21.54 -11.39 23.24
CA MET A 1 -20.78 -10.70 22.18
C MET A 1 -19.84 -11.71 21.54
N PRO A 2 -19.87 -11.88 20.24
CA PRO A 2 -19.03 -12.87 19.58
C PRO A 2 -17.54 -12.47 19.65
N LYS A 3 -16.67 -13.44 19.72
CA LYS A 3 -15.21 -13.24 19.66
C LYS A 3 -14.77 -12.95 18.21
N LYS A 4 -15.48 -13.56 17.25
CA LYS A 4 -15.20 -13.49 15.81
C LYS A 4 -16.47 -13.15 15.03
N VAL A 5 -16.34 -12.36 13.96
CA VAL A 5 -17.42 -12.11 13.01
C VAL A 5 -16.92 -12.34 11.59
N PHE A 6 -17.54 -13.30 10.91
CA PHE A 6 -17.28 -13.57 9.51
C PHE A 6 -18.12 -12.61 8.64
N LEU A 7 -17.46 -11.88 7.79
CA LEU A 7 -18.07 -10.99 6.81
C LEU A 7 -17.82 -11.53 5.39
N VAL A 8 -18.92 -11.94 4.76
CA VAL A 8 -18.90 -12.58 3.44
C VAL A 8 -19.60 -11.64 2.44
N PRO A 9 -18.86 -10.92 1.58
CA PRO A 9 -19.48 -10.07 0.55
C PRO A 9 -20.26 -10.94 -0.43
N TYR A 10 -21.51 -10.54 -0.71
CA TYR A 10 -22.44 -11.42 -1.37
C TYR A 10 -23.31 -10.68 -2.39
N ARG A 11 -23.50 -11.31 -3.55
CA ARG A 11 -24.51 -10.94 -4.54
C ARG A 11 -24.68 -12.07 -5.57
N ASP A 12 -25.94 -12.47 -5.81
CA ASP A 12 -26.32 -13.45 -6.85
C ASP A 12 -25.50 -14.75 -6.82
N ARG A 13 -25.29 -15.31 -5.63
CA ARG A 13 -24.48 -16.50 -5.34
C ARG A 13 -25.21 -17.48 -4.42
N GLU A 14 -26.50 -17.69 -4.59
CA GLU A 14 -27.32 -18.56 -3.73
C GLU A 14 -26.74 -19.96 -3.60
N PRO A 15 -26.26 -20.66 -4.67
CA PRO A 15 -25.67 -21.99 -4.51
C PRO A 15 -24.44 -21.99 -3.63
N GLN A 16 -23.54 -20.98 -3.80
CA GLN A 16 -22.34 -20.86 -3.00
C GLN A 16 -22.67 -20.51 -1.55
N ARG A 17 -23.64 -19.60 -1.30
CA ARG A 17 -24.12 -19.26 0.03
C ARG A 17 -24.71 -20.46 0.74
N PHE A 18 -25.56 -21.23 0.06
CA PHE A 18 -26.14 -22.45 0.62
C PHE A 18 -25.07 -23.46 1.02
N PHE A 19 -24.11 -23.70 0.14
CA PHE A 19 -23.02 -24.62 0.43
C PHE A 19 -22.16 -24.10 1.58
N PHE A 20 -21.78 -22.83 1.57
CA PHE A 20 -20.99 -22.18 2.61
C PHE A 20 -21.62 -22.32 3.98
N LEU A 21 -22.91 -21.99 4.14
CA LEU A 21 -23.61 -22.08 5.41
C LEU A 21 -23.58 -23.51 5.96
N ASN A 22 -23.92 -24.49 5.15
CA ASN A 22 -23.98 -25.89 5.58
C ASN A 22 -22.57 -26.43 5.91
N TYR A 23 -21.57 -26.06 5.11
CA TYR A 23 -20.24 -26.56 5.31
C TYR A 23 -19.52 -25.89 6.47
N MET A 24 -19.67 -24.58 6.63
CA MET A 24 -19.10 -23.84 7.75
C MET A 24 -19.73 -24.22 9.09
N THR A 25 -20.98 -24.69 9.12
CA THR A 25 -21.57 -25.32 10.33
C THR A 25 -20.75 -26.51 10.78
N TYR A 26 -20.26 -27.35 9.86
CA TYR A 26 -19.33 -28.44 10.18
C TYR A 26 -17.96 -27.93 10.60
N ILE A 27 -17.40 -26.97 9.89
CA ILE A 27 -16.07 -26.40 10.20
C ILE A 27 -16.03 -25.76 11.59
N LEU A 28 -17.14 -25.12 12.00
CA LEU A 28 -17.25 -24.35 13.23
C LEU A 28 -18.05 -25.10 14.34
N GLU A 29 -18.31 -26.39 14.18
CA GLU A 29 -19.22 -27.14 15.11
C GLU A 29 -18.73 -27.18 16.55
N ASP A 30 -17.40 -26.98 16.78
CA ASP A 30 -16.80 -26.94 18.12
C ASP A 30 -16.93 -25.55 18.79
N PHE A 31 -17.51 -24.57 18.10
CA PHE A 31 -17.71 -23.19 18.56
C PHE A 31 -19.20 -22.88 18.72
N THR A 32 -19.55 -22.02 19.67
CA THR A 32 -20.94 -21.60 19.93
C THR A 32 -21.27 -20.35 19.12
N GLU A 33 -22.27 -20.45 18.23
CA GLU A 33 -22.79 -19.29 17.49
C GLU A 33 -23.41 -18.27 18.47
N GLY A 34 -23.12 -16.98 18.25
CA GLY A 34 -23.52 -15.86 19.11
C GLY A 34 -22.57 -15.59 20.28
N GLU A 35 -21.75 -16.56 20.70
CA GLU A 35 -20.74 -16.40 21.76
C GLU A 35 -19.32 -16.39 21.20
N ASP A 36 -18.96 -17.41 20.43
CA ASP A 36 -17.63 -17.52 19.84
C ASP A 36 -17.57 -16.86 18.45
N TYR A 37 -18.63 -17.04 17.66
CA TYR A 37 -18.67 -16.46 16.32
C TYR A 37 -20.08 -16.04 15.88
N GLU A 38 -20.11 -15.14 14.90
CA GLU A 38 -21.27 -14.84 14.04
C GLU A 38 -20.84 -14.84 12.58
N VAL A 39 -21.75 -15.21 11.67
CA VAL A 39 -21.54 -15.16 10.22
C VAL A 39 -22.56 -14.23 9.60
N PHE A 40 -22.12 -13.30 8.75
CA PHE A 40 -23.01 -12.43 7.98
C PHE A 40 -22.61 -12.37 6.51
N PHE A 41 -23.56 -12.65 5.65
CA PHE A 41 -23.48 -12.32 4.24
C PHE A 41 -23.89 -10.86 4.07
N VAL A 42 -22.99 -10.06 3.48
CA VAL A 42 -23.25 -8.65 3.24
C VAL A 42 -23.73 -8.51 1.80
N GLN A 43 -25.03 -8.41 1.63
CA GLN A 43 -25.70 -8.42 0.32
C GLN A 43 -25.82 -7.00 -0.24
N GLN A 44 -25.31 -6.78 -1.43
CA GLN A 44 -25.64 -5.60 -2.19
C GLN A 44 -26.96 -5.81 -2.91
N ASN A 45 -28.01 -5.12 -2.44
CA ASN A 45 -29.38 -5.26 -2.96
C ASN A 45 -29.79 -4.02 -3.79
N ASP A 46 -29.04 -3.77 -4.87
CA ASP A 46 -29.30 -2.74 -5.85
C ASP A 46 -28.90 -3.21 -7.27
N SER A 47 -29.16 -2.39 -8.29
CA SER A 47 -28.89 -2.71 -9.70
C SER A 47 -27.50 -2.26 -10.19
N ARG A 48 -26.71 -1.59 -9.34
CA ARG A 48 -25.37 -1.10 -9.71
C ARG A 48 -24.36 -2.26 -9.83
N PRO A 49 -23.21 -2.09 -10.48
CA PRO A 49 -22.15 -3.09 -10.45
C PRO A 49 -21.81 -3.51 -9.01
N PHE A 50 -21.34 -4.76 -8.82
CA PHE A 50 -20.98 -5.24 -7.49
C PHE A 50 -19.77 -4.50 -6.94
N ASN A 51 -19.90 -3.95 -5.73
CA ASN A 51 -18.83 -3.26 -5.01
C ASN A 51 -18.39 -4.10 -3.81
N ARG A 52 -17.49 -5.04 -4.07
CA ARG A 52 -17.04 -6.01 -3.07
C ARG A 52 -16.34 -5.35 -1.88
N GLY A 53 -15.51 -4.33 -2.12
CA GLY A 53 -14.84 -3.56 -1.08
C GLY A 53 -15.83 -2.83 -0.18
N ALA A 54 -16.82 -2.15 -0.77
CA ALA A 54 -17.87 -1.47 -0.01
C ALA A 54 -18.70 -2.46 0.82
N MET A 55 -19.04 -3.65 0.29
CA MET A 55 -19.77 -4.65 1.07
C MET A 55 -18.97 -5.13 2.29
N LYS A 56 -17.68 -5.37 2.15
CA LYS A 56 -16.80 -5.70 3.29
C LYS A 56 -16.76 -4.56 4.32
N ASN A 57 -16.65 -3.31 3.87
CA ASN A 57 -16.66 -2.13 4.72
C ASN A 57 -18.02 -1.93 5.42
N ILE A 58 -19.14 -2.08 4.69
CA ILE A 58 -20.49 -1.92 5.27
C ILE A 58 -20.78 -3.03 6.27
N GLY A 59 -20.33 -4.24 6.00
CA GLY A 59 -20.37 -5.32 6.98
C GLY A 59 -19.70 -4.95 8.29
N PHE A 60 -18.49 -4.39 8.21
CA PHE A 60 -17.78 -3.88 9.39
C PHE A 60 -18.56 -2.76 10.10
N LEU A 61 -19.07 -1.76 9.36
CA LEU A 61 -19.86 -0.66 9.93
C LEU A 61 -21.12 -1.18 10.64
N ALA A 62 -21.83 -2.13 10.05
CA ALA A 62 -23.02 -2.73 10.64
C ALA A 62 -22.72 -3.46 11.95
N ILE A 63 -21.60 -4.18 12.03
CA ILE A 63 -21.15 -4.83 13.26
C ILE A 63 -20.64 -3.83 14.30
N ARG A 64 -19.97 -2.77 13.88
CA ARG A 64 -19.61 -1.65 14.75
C ARG A 64 -20.84 -1.02 15.39
N ASP A 65 -21.89 -0.79 14.61
CA ASP A 65 -23.14 -0.21 15.10
C ASP A 65 -23.90 -1.21 16.02
N LYS A 66 -23.79 -2.51 15.74
CA LYS A 66 -24.37 -3.57 16.59
C LYS A 66 -23.61 -3.73 17.93
N TYR A 67 -22.29 -3.52 17.96
CA TYR A 67 -21.43 -3.71 19.12
C TYR A 67 -20.52 -2.49 19.38
N PRO A 68 -21.06 -1.28 19.62
CA PRO A 68 -20.30 -0.04 19.60
C PRO A 68 -19.17 0.03 20.63
N GLU A 69 -19.37 -0.61 21.80
CA GLU A 69 -18.38 -0.56 22.88
C GLU A 69 -17.25 -1.59 22.73
N SER A 70 -17.45 -2.58 21.86
CA SER A 70 -16.58 -3.76 21.85
C SER A 70 -16.08 -4.20 20.46
N TYR A 71 -16.57 -3.61 19.38
CA TYR A 71 -16.17 -4.00 18.02
C TYR A 71 -14.65 -3.96 17.81
N LYS A 72 -13.94 -3.13 18.55
CA LYS A 72 -12.48 -2.99 18.45
C LYS A 72 -11.73 -4.27 18.78
N ASP A 73 -12.27 -5.05 19.72
CA ASP A 73 -11.68 -6.31 20.20
C ASP A 73 -12.17 -7.52 19.42
N ILE A 74 -13.28 -7.38 18.67
CA ILE A 74 -13.79 -8.43 17.79
C ILE A 74 -12.76 -8.74 16.71
N THR A 75 -12.55 -10.02 16.43
CA THR A 75 -11.82 -10.47 15.25
C THR A 75 -12.76 -10.50 14.05
N PHE A 76 -12.53 -9.65 13.07
CA PHE A 76 -13.24 -9.67 11.80
C PHE A 76 -12.54 -10.64 10.84
N VAL A 77 -13.28 -11.62 10.37
CA VAL A 77 -12.83 -12.57 9.35
C VAL A 77 -13.48 -12.20 8.03
N PHE A 78 -12.69 -11.64 7.12
CA PHE A 78 -13.14 -11.40 5.75
C PHE A 78 -12.95 -12.69 4.96
N HIS A 79 -14.06 -13.17 4.38
CA HIS A 79 -14.11 -14.48 3.78
C HIS A 79 -14.87 -14.46 2.47
N ASP A 80 -14.30 -15.02 1.42
CA ASP A 80 -15.01 -15.16 0.16
C ASP A 80 -16.01 -16.31 0.22
N VAL A 81 -17.15 -16.16 -0.44
CA VAL A 81 -18.27 -17.14 -0.39
C VAL A 81 -17.97 -18.46 -1.07
N ASP A 82 -16.96 -18.48 -1.91
CA ASP A 82 -16.60 -19.59 -2.79
C ASP A 82 -15.37 -20.39 -2.34
N VAL A 83 -14.80 -20.07 -1.19
CA VAL A 83 -13.62 -20.76 -0.65
C VAL A 83 -13.87 -21.21 0.80
N MET A 84 -13.39 -22.38 1.19
CA MET A 84 -13.54 -22.93 2.56
C MET A 84 -12.38 -23.89 2.86
N PRO A 85 -11.95 -24.03 4.13
CA PRO A 85 -11.01 -25.09 4.52
C PRO A 85 -11.62 -26.47 4.29
N TYR A 86 -10.84 -27.43 3.82
CA TYR A 86 -11.34 -28.78 3.54
C TYR A 86 -11.73 -29.58 4.81
N LYS A 87 -11.18 -29.20 5.96
CA LYS A 87 -11.48 -29.86 7.24
C LYS A 87 -11.36 -28.88 8.40
N LYS A 88 -11.93 -29.26 9.54
CA LYS A 88 -11.76 -28.56 10.81
C LYS A 88 -10.29 -28.37 11.17
N ASP A 89 -10.02 -27.43 12.04
CA ASP A 89 -8.70 -27.12 12.62
C ASP A 89 -7.60 -26.78 11.60
N LEU A 90 -7.99 -26.58 10.35
CA LEU A 90 -7.06 -26.15 9.32
C LEU A 90 -6.77 -24.64 9.43
N ILE A 91 -7.77 -23.86 9.81
CA ILE A 91 -7.70 -22.41 10.01
C ILE A 91 -8.28 -22.09 11.39
N ASP A 92 -7.54 -21.34 12.20
CA ASP A 92 -7.96 -20.93 13.56
C ASP A 92 -8.81 -19.65 13.56
N TYR A 93 -8.78 -18.89 12.48
CA TYR A 93 -9.49 -17.61 12.31
C TYR A 93 -9.18 -16.58 13.40
N GLU A 94 -7.97 -16.61 13.96
CA GLU A 94 -7.54 -15.69 15.01
C GLU A 94 -6.73 -14.52 14.47
N ALA A 95 -6.86 -13.38 15.14
CA ALA A 95 -6.00 -12.22 14.93
C ALA A 95 -5.63 -11.60 16.27
N THR A 96 -4.40 -11.12 16.36
CA THR A 96 -3.91 -10.35 17.51
C THR A 96 -3.80 -8.86 17.14
N PRO A 97 -3.93 -7.93 18.10
CA PRO A 97 -3.74 -6.51 17.83
C PRO A 97 -2.40 -6.24 17.11
N GLY A 98 -2.44 -5.41 16.08
CA GLY A 98 -1.26 -5.09 15.25
C GLY A 98 -0.89 -6.12 14.21
N THR A 99 -1.64 -7.24 14.12
CA THR A 99 -1.32 -8.35 13.19
C THR A 99 -2.56 -8.76 12.39
N ILE A 100 -2.38 -8.96 11.11
CA ILE A 100 -3.37 -9.56 10.21
C ILE A 100 -2.96 -11.01 9.96
N SER A 101 -3.84 -11.96 10.22
CA SER A 101 -3.62 -13.36 9.88
C SER A 101 -4.20 -13.62 8.49
N HIS A 102 -3.35 -13.89 7.50
CA HIS A 102 -3.77 -14.15 6.12
C HIS A 102 -3.67 -15.64 5.82
N TYR A 103 -4.81 -16.28 5.58
CA TYR A 103 -4.92 -17.73 5.48
C TYR A 103 -4.96 -18.26 4.06
N TYR A 104 -5.61 -17.53 3.12
CA TYR A 104 -5.77 -18.01 1.75
C TYR A 104 -5.84 -16.86 0.75
N GLY A 105 -5.23 -17.03 -0.43
CA GLY A 105 -5.29 -16.07 -1.53
C GLY A 105 -3.95 -15.82 -2.21
N PHE A 106 -3.78 -14.62 -2.74
CA PHE A 106 -2.49 -14.17 -3.29
C PHE A 106 -1.61 -13.58 -2.20
N ARG A 107 -0.30 -13.86 -2.22
CA ARG A 107 0.65 -13.27 -1.25
C ARG A 107 0.75 -11.74 -1.33
N PHE A 108 0.37 -11.18 -2.44
CA PHE A 108 0.45 -9.73 -2.72
C PHE A 108 -0.88 -9.01 -2.56
N ALA A 109 -1.91 -9.66 -2.01
CA ALA A 109 -3.23 -9.08 -1.82
C ALA A 109 -3.92 -9.74 -0.62
N LEU A 110 -4.56 -8.96 0.24
CA LEU A 110 -5.38 -9.46 1.35
C LEU A 110 -6.78 -9.81 0.84
N GLY A 111 -6.86 -10.91 0.09
CA GLY A 111 -8.09 -11.49 -0.44
C GLY A 111 -8.29 -12.91 0.06
N GLY A 112 -9.38 -13.55 -0.36
CA GLY A 112 -9.72 -14.92 -0.01
C GLY A 112 -10.17 -15.07 1.44
N ILE A 113 -9.25 -15.38 2.36
CA ILE A 113 -9.54 -15.54 3.79
C ILE A 113 -8.47 -14.85 4.62
N PHE A 114 -8.86 -13.86 5.41
CA PHE A 114 -7.97 -13.27 6.41
C PHE A 114 -8.73 -12.75 7.63
N ALA A 115 -8.04 -12.63 8.76
CA ALA A 115 -8.57 -12.13 10.01
C ALA A 115 -7.79 -10.90 10.50
N ILE A 116 -8.51 -9.94 11.08
CA ILE A 116 -7.97 -8.68 11.60
C ILE A 116 -8.80 -8.19 12.79
N LYS A 117 -8.20 -7.52 13.76
CA LYS A 117 -8.94 -6.86 14.84
C LYS A 117 -9.71 -5.63 14.34
N GLY A 118 -10.89 -5.39 14.90
CA GLY A 118 -11.73 -4.25 14.50
C GLY A 118 -11.02 -2.91 14.61
N TRP A 119 -10.22 -2.70 15.67
CA TRP A 119 -9.39 -1.51 15.81
C TRP A 119 -8.40 -1.33 14.65
N ASP A 120 -7.72 -2.39 14.25
CA ASP A 120 -6.72 -2.35 13.19
C ASP A 120 -7.38 -2.12 11.82
N PHE A 121 -8.55 -2.72 11.59
CA PHE A 121 -9.31 -2.52 10.34
C PHE A 121 -9.81 -1.08 10.20
N GLU A 122 -10.32 -0.49 11.29
CA GLU A 122 -10.73 0.92 11.31
C GLU A 122 -9.54 1.85 11.06
N ARG A 123 -8.39 1.58 11.69
CA ARG A 123 -7.18 2.37 11.57
C ARG A 123 -6.63 2.44 10.14
N ILE A 124 -6.79 1.38 9.36
CA ILE A 124 -6.38 1.35 7.94
C ILE A 124 -7.47 1.86 7.00
N ASN A 125 -8.60 2.35 7.53
CA ASN A 125 -9.76 2.84 6.78
C ASN A 125 -10.38 1.80 5.83
N GLY A 126 -10.24 0.51 6.14
CA GLY A 126 -10.84 -0.60 5.40
C GLY A 126 -10.38 -0.73 3.94
N PHE A 127 -11.25 -1.29 3.12
CA PHE A 127 -11.04 -1.50 1.69
C PHE A 127 -11.33 -0.24 0.86
N ALA A 128 -10.75 -0.14 -0.32
CA ALA A 128 -11.24 0.80 -1.32
C ALA A 128 -12.62 0.39 -1.85
N ASN A 129 -13.49 1.38 -2.05
CA ASN A 129 -14.87 1.19 -2.48
C ASN A 129 -14.98 1.16 -4.02
N TYR A 130 -14.30 0.20 -4.66
CA TYR A 130 -14.26 0.09 -6.11
C TYR A 130 -15.47 -0.65 -6.66
N TRP A 131 -16.06 -0.10 -7.70
CA TRP A 131 -17.07 -0.79 -8.51
C TRP A 131 -16.40 -1.79 -9.42
N THR A 132 -16.77 -3.04 -9.34
CA THR A 132 -16.18 -4.14 -10.11
C THR A 132 -15.13 -4.98 -9.37
N TRP A 133 -14.55 -5.93 -10.05
CA TRP A 133 -13.61 -6.87 -9.48
C TRP A 133 -12.17 -6.37 -9.54
N GLY A 134 -11.46 -6.51 -8.45
CA GLY A 134 -10.01 -6.39 -8.37
C GLY A 134 -9.49 -5.09 -7.76
N PHE A 135 -8.26 -5.15 -7.33
CA PHE A 135 -7.44 -4.09 -6.73
C PHE A 135 -7.78 -3.70 -5.28
N GLU A 136 -9.00 -3.91 -4.79
CA GLU A 136 -9.36 -3.58 -3.41
C GLU A 136 -8.54 -4.39 -2.39
N ASP A 137 -8.30 -5.69 -2.67
CA ASP A 137 -7.51 -6.58 -1.83
C ASP A 137 -6.01 -6.24 -1.85
N ASN A 138 -5.50 -5.73 -2.97
CA ASN A 138 -4.14 -5.21 -3.08
C ASN A 138 -3.99 -3.94 -2.24
N LEU A 139 -4.98 -3.05 -2.34
CA LEU A 139 -4.93 -1.76 -1.69
C LEU A 139 -4.95 -1.88 -0.17
N ILE A 140 -5.83 -2.71 0.38
CA ILE A 140 -5.87 -2.93 1.84
C ILE A 140 -4.55 -3.53 2.35
N GLN A 141 -3.88 -4.43 1.60
CA GLN A 141 -2.55 -4.91 1.96
C GLN A 141 -1.55 -3.77 2.02
N ASN A 142 -1.56 -2.88 1.04
CA ASN A 142 -0.69 -1.72 0.99
C ASN A 142 -0.91 -0.79 2.18
N ARG A 143 -2.17 -0.55 2.55
CA ARG A 143 -2.54 0.25 3.72
C ARG A 143 -2.06 -0.38 5.02
N ALA A 144 -2.24 -1.69 5.18
CA ALA A 144 -1.72 -2.44 6.31
C ALA A 144 -0.21 -2.29 6.46
N GLN A 145 0.54 -2.46 5.38
CA GLN A 145 2.01 -2.30 5.38
C GLN A 145 2.45 -0.87 5.70
N ARG A 146 1.78 0.14 5.14
CA ARG A 146 2.07 1.56 5.42
C ARG A 146 1.82 1.96 6.87
N THR A 147 0.81 1.36 7.50
CA THR A 147 0.49 1.61 8.91
C THR A 147 1.28 0.76 9.89
N GLY A 148 2.19 -0.08 9.39
CA GLY A 148 3.06 -0.94 10.20
C GLY A 148 2.37 -2.17 10.77
N LEU A 149 1.20 -2.58 10.25
CA LEU A 149 0.59 -3.84 10.61
C LEU A 149 1.42 -5.01 10.07
N LEU A 150 1.63 -6.01 10.91
CA LEU A 150 2.26 -7.24 10.49
C LEU A 150 1.25 -8.12 9.74
N ILE A 151 1.68 -8.73 8.65
CA ILE A 151 0.87 -9.71 7.93
C ILE A 151 1.47 -11.09 8.19
N ASN A 152 0.82 -11.83 9.07
CA ASN A 152 1.22 -13.21 9.41
C ASN A 152 0.67 -14.18 8.36
N ARG A 153 1.56 -15.01 7.81
CA ARG A 153 1.28 -16.07 6.84
C ARG A 153 1.88 -17.42 7.24
N ASP A 154 2.03 -17.67 8.54
CA ASP A 154 2.58 -18.93 9.03
C ASP A 154 1.67 -20.11 8.68
N ASN A 155 0.35 -19.88 8.66
CA ASN A 155 -0.67 -20.84 8.23
C ASN A 155 -1.36 -20.38 6.93
N PHE A 156 -0.57 -20.14 5.88
CA PHE A 156 -1.08 -19.61 4.62
C PHE A 156 -1.15 -20.66 3.52
N PHE A 157 -2.29 -20.71 2.84
CA PHE A 157 -2.58 -21.58 1.71
C PHE A 157 -2.61 -20.75 0.42
N GLU A 158 -1.79 -21.11 -0.55
CA GLU A 158 -1.77 -20.45 -1.86
C GLU A 158 -2.98 -20.87 -2.71
N LEU A 159 -3.24 -20.11 -3.78
CA LEU A 159 -4.29 -20.47 -4.74
C LEU A 159 -4.07 -21.89 -5.27
N ASN A 160 -5.17 -22.64 -5.35
CA ASN A 160 -5.21 -24.05 -5.76
C ASN A 160 -4.59 -25.03 -4.74
N ASP A 161 -4.33 -24.63 -3.50
CA ASP A 161 -3.98 -25.57 -2.47
C ASP A 161 -5.15 -26.54 -2.21
N MET A 162 -4.87 -27.85 -2.29
CA MET A 162 -5.87 -28.91 -2.20
C MET A 162 -6.55 -29.00 -0.83
N ARG A 163 -6.04 -28.28 0.16
CA ARG A 163 -6.64 -28.20 1.52
C ARG A 163 -7.72 -27.11 1.61
N ILE A 164 -7.87 -26.30 0.58
CA ILE A 164 -8.92 -25.29 0.47
C ILE A 164 -9.87 -25.67 -0.66
N LEU A 165 -11.14 -25.85 -0.32
CA LEU A 165 -12.21 -26.01 -1.29
C LEU A 165 -12.41 -24.69 -2.03
N HIS A 166 -12.48 -24.75 -3.33
CA HIS A 166 -12.81 -23.62 -4.17
C HIS A 166 -13.98 -23.95 -5.09
N ILE A 167 -15.11 -23.29 -4.87
CA ILE A 167 -16.30 -23.42 -5.71
C ILE A 167 -16.17 -22.45 -6.87
N ASN A 168 -16.15 -22.98 -8.09
CA ASN A 168 -16.02 -22.15 -9.29
C ASN A 168 -17.18 -21.15 -9.40
N ASP A 169 -16.86 -19.88 -9.47
CA ASP A 169 -17.80 -18.76 -9.61
C ASP A 169 -17.83 -18.15 -11.03
N GLY A 170 -17.21 -18.85 -11.99
CA GLY A 170 -17.06 -18.42 -13.38
C GLY A 170 -15.75 -17.66 -13.64
N ASN A 171 -15.35 -17.70 -14.91
CA ASN A 171 -14.05 -17.17 -15.34
C ASN A 171 -14.15 -15.72 -15.86
N ARG A 172 -15.34 -15.15 -15.97
CA ARG A 172 -15.55 -13.80 -16.49
C ARG A 172 -15.78 -12.84 -15.32
N LYS A 173 -15.02 -11.77 -15.31
CA LYS A 173 -15.10 -10.71 -14.30
C LYS A 173 -15.25 -9.37 -15.00
N THR A 174 -16.03 -8.48 -14.43
CA THR A 174 -16.08 -7.08 -14.88
C THR A 174 -15.00 -6.29 -14.14
N LEU A 175 -14.12 -5.62 -14.85
CA LEU A 175 -13.08 -4.79 -14.25
C LEU A 175 -13.04 -3.38 -14.81
N ASN A 176 -12.40 -2.52 -14.03
CA ASN A 176 -12.03 -1.17 -14.44
C ASN A 176 -10.51 -1.00 -14.25
N ARG A 177 -9.77 -0.97 -15.35
CA ARG A 177 -8.30 -0.87 -15.33
C ARG A 177 -7.79 0.43 -14.71
N ASN A 178 -8.62 1.47 -14.65
CA ASN A 178 -8.21 2.73 -14.03
C ASN A 178 -7.94 2.60 -12.53
N TYR A 179 -8.59 1.65 -11.84
CA TYR A 179 -8.33 1.40 -10.42
C TYR A 179 -6.90 0.93 -10.13
N MET A 180 -6.18 0.48 -11.14
CA MET A 180 -4.76 0.18 -10.99
C MET A 180 -3.90 1.42 -10.74
N TYR A 181 -4.28 2.57 -11.32
CA TYR A 181 -3.58 3.83 -11.04
C TYR A 181 -3.79 4.29 -9.59
N GLU A 182 -4.95 3.97 -9.01
CA GLU A 182 -5.25 4.25 -7.61
C GLU A 182 -4.36 3.45 -6.65
N LEU A 183 -3.94 2.24 -7.01
CA LEU A 183 -2.94 1.49 -6.24
C LEU A 183 -1.66 2.27 -6.00
N VAL A 184 -1.26 3.07 -6.98
CA VAL A 184 -0.02 3.87 -6.94
C VAL A 184 -0.23 5.18 -6.19
N GLN A 185 -1.45 5.72 -6.20
CA GLN A 185 -1.76 7.06 -5.72
C GLN A 185 -2.61 7.09 -4.45
N ASP A 186 -2.98 5.92 -3.89
CA ASP A 186 -3.87 5.82 -2.74
C ASP A 186 -3.46 6.76 -1.59
N SER A 187 -4.34 7.72 -1.31
CA SER A 187 -4.20 8.62 -0.15
C SER A 187 -4.63 7.97 1.16
N GLY A 188 -5.34 6.84 1.10
CA GLY A 188 -5.99 6.20 2.23
C GLY A 188 -7.37 6.77 2.56
N GLU A 189 -7.87 7.75 1.82
CA GLU A 189 -9.16 8.40 2.09
C GLU A 189 -10.35 7.56 1.65
N ASN A 190 -10.28 6.94 0.45
CA ASN A 190 -11.35 6.08 -0.05
C ASN A 190 -11.46 4.80 0.80
N GLY A 191 -12.53 4.66 1.56
CA GLY A 191 -12.71 3.54 2.48
C GLY A 191 -13.94 3.67 3.35
N LEU A 192 -13.85 3.29 4.62
CA LEU A 192 -14.94 3.38 5.59
C LEU A 192 -15.55 4.78 5.68
N GLN A 193 -14.70 5.82 5.65
CA GLN A 193 -15.10 7.21 5.87
C GLN A 193 -15.81 7.84 4.67
N THR A 194 -15.67 7.27 3.47
CA THR A 194 -16.28 7.79 2.24
C THR A 194 -17.60 7.12 1.88
N ILE A 195 -18.09 6.21 2.72
CA ILE A 195 -19.41 5.61 2.57
C ILE A 195 -20.46 6.54 3.19
N THR A 196 -21.38 7.00 2.37
CA THR A 196 -22.47 7.91 2.77
C THR A 196 -23.84 7.36 2.32
N ASN A 197 -24.92 8.00 2.72
CA ASN A 197 -26.30 7.59 2.38
C ASN A 197 -26.55 6.09 2.62
N LEU A 198 -25.92 5.55 3.68
CA LEU A 198 -25.96 4.13 3.97
C LEU A 198 -27.29 3.70 4.59
N ASN A 199 -27.93 2.72 3.96
CA ASN A 199 -29.13 2.07 4.48
C ASN A 199 -28.98 0.55 4.37
N TYR A 200 -29.12 -0.13 5.50
CA TYR A 200 -29.07 -1.58 5.59
C TYR A 200 -29.99 -2.12 6.70
N THR A 201 -30.30 -3.39 6.63
CA THR A 201 -30.99 -4.13 7.71
C THR A 201 -30.20 -5.38 8.09
N ILE A 202 -30.19 -5.70 9.37
CA ILE A 202 -29.56 -6.94 9.86
C ILE A 202 -30.66 -7.97 10.13
N ASN A 203 -30.63 -9.09 9.42
CA ASN A 203 -31.48 -10.24 9.65
C ASN A 203 -30.62 -11.40 10.22
N ALA A 204 -30.53 -11.49 11.54
CA ALA A 204 -29.71 -12.49 12.21
C ALA A 204 -30.21 -13.93 11.92
N LYS A 205 -31.52 -14.16 11.70
CA LYS A 205 -32.06 -15.50 11.39
C LYS A 205 -31.62 -16.01 10.01
N GLN A 206 -31.30 -15.10 9.09
CA GLN A 206 -30.83 -15.42 7.75
C GLN A 206 -29.33 -15.20 7.58
N ASN A 207 -28.63 -14.81 8.64
CA ASN A 207 -27.21 -14.45 8.59
C ASN A 207 -26.92 -13.39 7.52
N LEU A 208 -27.79 -12.37 7.43
CA LEU A 208 -27.78 -11.42 6.33
C LEU A 208 -27.72 -9.95 6.81
N ILE A 209 -26.84 -9.18 6.23
CA ILE A 209 -26.86 -7.73 6.22
C ILE A 209 -27.30 -7.33 4.82
N ASP A 210 -28.54 -6.87 4.69
CA ASP A 210 -29.13 -6.47 3.41
C ASP A 210 -28.92 -4.98 3.17
N VAL A 211 -28.08 -4.62 2.21
CA VAL A 211 -27.68 -3.26 1.90
C VAL A 211 -28.48 -2.76 0.71
N THR A 212 -29.41 -1.84 0.98
CA THR A 212 -30.35 -1.33 -0.03
C THR A 212 -29.92 0.00 -0.63
N CYS A 213 -29.08 0.77 0.06
CA CYS A 213 -28.56 2.03 -0.42
C CYS A 213 -27.21 2.36 0.20
N PHE A 214 -26.29 2.90 -0.58
CA PHE A 214 -25.04 3.51 -0.13
C PHE A 214 -24.44 4.34 -1.26
N ASP A 215 -23.69 5.37 -0.92
CA ASP A 215 -22.91 6.14 -1.88
C ASP A 215 -21.43 6.06 -1.53
N VAL A 216 -20.59 6.13 -2.55
CA VAL A 216 -19.13 6.15 -2.46
C VAL A 216 -18.57 7.20 -3.41
N GLU A 217 -17.29 7.57 -3.23
CA GLU A 217 -16.65 8.62 -4.01
C GLU A 217 -16.73 8.40 -5.53
N TYR A 218 -16.55 7.15 -5.98
CA TYR A 218 -16.60 6.84 -7.40
C TYR A 218 -18.02 6.54 -7.88
N SER A 219 -18.42 7.23 -8.95
CA SER A 219 -19.71 6.92 -9.60
C SER A 219 -19.64 5.60 -10.36
N PRO A 220 -20.59 4.68 -10.16
CA PRO A 220 -20.63 3.42 -10.90
C PRO A 220 -20.89 3.60 -12.40
N TRP A 221 -21.38 4.76 -12.81
CA TRP A 221 -21.76 5.05 -14.20
C TRP A 221 -20.65 5.73 -15.03
N GLN A 222 -19.58 6.19 -14.39
CA GLN A 222 -18.47 6.90 -15.05
C GLN A 222 -17.27 6.00 -15.34
N GLY A 223 -17.33 4.73 -14.97
CA GLY A 223 -16.24 3.79 -15.16
C GLY A 223 -16.15 3.24 -16.60
N LYS A 224 -14.94 3.01 -17.06
CA LYS A 224 -14.69 2.20 -18.26
C LYS A 224 -14.62 0.74 -17.85
N TYR A 225 -15.75 0.06 -17.90
CA TYR A 225 -15.87 -1.34 -17.53
C TYR A 225 -15.61 -2.25 -18.74
N GLU A 226 -14.86 -3.30 -18.51
CA GLU A 226 -14.62 -4.34 -19.50
C GLU A 226 -14.93 -5.73 -18.92
N ASP A 227 -15.44 -6.60 -19.75
CA ASP A 227 -15.64 -8.00 -19.41
C ASP A 227 -14.33 -8.75 -19.70
N TYR A 228 -13.72 -9.30 -18.65
CA TYR A 228 -12.42 -9.93 -18.69
C TYR A 228 -12.49 -11.40 -18.33
N ASP A 229 -11.86 -12.24 -19.14
CA ASP A 229 -11.71 -13.67 -18.87
C ASP A 229 -10.38 -13.91 -18.13
N ILE A 230 -10.48 -14.27 -16.83
CA ILE A 230 -9.30 -14.49 -15.97
C ILE A 230 -8.34 -15.58 -16.48
N ARG A 231 -8.81 -16.48 -17.37
CA ARG A 231 -7.96 -17.49 -18.00
C ARG A 231 -6.96 -16.89 -18.99
N LYS A 232 -7.21 -15.69 -19.51
CA LYS A 232 -6.29 -14.96 -20.38
C LYS A 232 -5.04 -14.47 -19.64
N GLY A 233 -4.99 -14.65 -18.34
CA GLY A 233 -3.80 -14.42 -17.54
C GLY A 233 -3.51 -12.94 -17.29
N ARG A 234 -2.24 -12.53 -17.46
CA ARG A 234 -1.68 -11.31 -16.89
C ARG A 234 -2.06 -9.99 -17.55
N ASP A 235 -2.83 -10.00 -18.64
CA ASP A 235 -3.26 -8.77 -19.35
C ASP A 235 -4.26 -7.91 -18.57
N ILE A 236 -4.57 -8.29 -17.31
CA ILE A 236 -5.36 -7.45 -16.39
C ILE A 236 -4.63 -6.13 -16.09
N HIS A 237 -3.32 -6.14 -16.14
CA HIS A 237 -2.50 -5.00 -15.78
C HIS A 237 -2.20 -4.15 -17.03
N ALA A 238 -2.51 -2.84 -16.98
CA ALA A 238 -1.80 -1.91 -17.85
C ALA A 238 -0.29 -2.06 -17.57
N PRO A 239 0.59 -1.88 -18.55
CA PRO A 239 2.02 -2.04 -18.34
C PRO A 239 2.48 -1.08 -17.24
N ILE A 240 2.80 -1.64 -16.09
CA ILE A 240 3.42 -0.89 -14.99
C ILE A 240 4.84 -0.60 -15.45
N THR A 241 5.17 0.67 -15.56
CA THR A 241 6.51 1.09 -15.94
C THR A 241 7.45 1.10 -14.72
N LYS A 242 8.75 0.96 -14.97
CA LYS A 242 9.79 1.12 -13.95
C LYS A 242 9.62 2.42 -13.17
N ASP A 243 9.32 3.53 -13.86
CA ASP A 243 9.16 4.85 -13.25
C ASP A 243 7.96 4.91 -12.30
N MET A 244 6.86 4.22 -12.61
CA MET A 244 5.69 4.15 -11.72
C MET A 244 6.04 3.39 -10.43
N VAL A 245 6.76 2.28 -10.51
CA VAL A 245 7.21 1.52 -9.34
C VAL A 245 8.16 2.35 -8.47
N LEU A 246 9.12 3.04 -9.09
CA LEU A 246 10.07 3.91 -8.39
C LEU A 246 9.40 5.14 -7.77
N ALA A 247 8.46 5.78 -8.48
CA ALA A 247 7.72 6.93 -7.95
C ALA A 247 6.93 6.55 -6.69
N ASN A 248 6.34 5.35 -6.69
CA ASN A 248 5.65 4.80 -5.54
C ASN A 248 6.60 4.49 -4.38
N ALA A 249 7.75 3.88 -4.66
CA ALA A 249 8.78 3.60 -3.66
C ALA A 249 9.30 4.87 -2.97
N ARG A 250 9.51 5.95 -3.74
CA ARG A 250 9.97 7.25 -3.23
C ARG A 250 8.95 7.92 -2.31
N LYS A 251 7.66 7.58 -2.45
CA LYS A 251 6.59 8.01 -1.51
C LYS A 251 6.55 7.19 -0.21
N GLY A 252 7.47 6.26 0.00
CA GLY A 252 7.53 5.37 1.16
C GLY A 252 6.60 4.15 1.05
N ASN A 253 5.99 3.94 -0.09
CA ASN A 253 5.12 2.79 -0.33
C ASN A 253 5.96 1.61 -0.84
N HIS A 254 6.47 0.80 0.06
CA HIS A 254 7.19 -0.44 -0.28
C HIS A 254 6.19 -1.57 -0.56
N LEU A 255 5.54 -1.50 -1.74
CA LEU A 255 4.48 -2.42 -2.09
C LEU A 255 5.05 -3.63 -2.81
N ASP A 256 4.94 -4.80 -2.19
CA ASP A 256 5.27 -6.09 -2.83
C ASP A 256 4.33 -6.41 -4.00
N THR A 257 3.24 -5.63 -4.14
CA THR A 257 2.24 -5.77 -5.20
C THR A 257 2.62 -5.09 -6.51
N LEU A 258 3.51 -4.08 -6.46
CA LEU A 258 3.95 -3.37 -7.65
C LEU A 258 5.26 -3.96 -8.16
N PHE A 259 5.21 -4.48 -9.37
CA PHE A 259 6.39 -4.94 -10.10
C PHE A 259 6.22 -4.57 -11.58
N PHE A 260 7.33 -4.38 -12.28
CA PHE A 260 7.32 -4.33 -13.74
C PHE A 260 8.07 -5.54 -14.32
N ILE A 261 7.82 -5.81 -15.58
CA ILE A 261 8.54 -6.85 -16.32
C ILE A 261 9.65 -6.15 -17.10
N ASN A 262 10.91 -6.52 -16.84
CA ASN A 262 12.05 -5.97 -17.55
C ASN A 262 12.18 -6.57 -18.97
N GLU A 263 13.12 -6.07 -19.76
CA GLU A 263 13.38 -6.53 -21.14
C GLU A 263 13.73 -8.02 -21.24
N LYS A 264 14.18 -8.64 -20.15
CA LYS A 264 14.47 -10.08 -20.04
C LYS A 264 13.26 -10.91 -19.64
N GLY A 265 12.09 -10.28 -19.43
CA GLY A 265 10.89 -10.97 -18.98
C GLY A 265 10.88 -11.30 -17.48
N GLU A 266 11.81 -10.72 -16.68
CA GLU A 266 11.90 -10.95 -15.24
C GLU A 266 11.08 -9.92 -14.47
N ARG A 267 10.47 -10.36 -13.36
CA ARG A 267 9.76 -9.46 -12.45
C ARG A 267 10.78 -8.67 -11.62
N GLN A 268 10.63 -7.36 -11.60
CA GLN A 268 11.38 -6.48 -10.71
C GLN A 268 10.40 -5.68 -9.86
N GLY A 269 10.43 -5.95 -8.56
CA GLY A 269 9.60 -5.27 -7.57
C GLY A 269 10.25 -4.01 -7.01
N THR A 270 9.53 -3.35 -6.13
CA THR A 270 9.96 -2.10 -5.48
C THR A 270 11.32 -2.25 -4.78
N ARG A 271 11.54 -3.37 -4.07
CA ARG A 271 12.81 -3.63 -3.36
C ARG A 271 13.98 -3.78 -4.30
N ASP A 272 13.82 -4.59 -5.35
CA ASP A 272 14.88 -4.85 -6.33
C ASP A 272 15.34 -3.54 -6.99
N LEU A 273 14.38 -2.67 -7.33
CA LEU A 273 14.65 -1.39 -7.97
C LEU A 273 15.36 -0.40 -7.04
N LEU A 274 14.93 -0.34 -5.76
CA LEU A 274 15.59 0.53 -4.77
C LEU A 274 17.02 0.07 -4.47
N GLU A 275 17.27 -1.23 -4.43
CA GLU A 275 18.62 -1.78 -4.27
C GLU A 275 19.47 -1.48 -5.51
N GLN A 276 18.91 -1.61 -6.70
CA GLN A 276 19.58 -1.24 -7.94
C GLN A 276 19.94 0.26 -7.97
N GLU A 277 19.00 1.16 -7.64
CA GLU A 277 19.28 2.61 -7.56
C GLU A 277 20.38 2.92 -6.52
N LYS A 278 20.37 2.26 -5.37
CA LYS A 278 21.42 2.43 -4.35
C LYS A 278 22.79 2.03 -4.88
N ARG A 279 22.88 0.88 -5.57
CA ARG A 279 24.13 0.40 -6.18
C ARG A 279 24.64 1.38 -7.26
N GLU A 280 23.76 1.81 -8.16
CA GLU A 280 24.09 2.79 -9.21
C GLU A 280 24.57 4.14 -8.64
N MET A 281 23.91 4.63 -7.56
CA MET A 281 24.35 5.84 -6.87
C MET A 281 25.72 5.66 -6.17
N GLN A 282 25.97 4.50 -5.59
CA GLN A 282 27.24 4.20 -4.96
C GLN A 282 28.36 4.14 -5.99
N GLU A 283 28.16 3.46 -7.11
CA GLU A 283 29.12 3.44 -8.21
C GLU A 283 29.41 4.84 -8.80
N LYS A 284 28.35 5.67 -8.97
CA LYS A 284 28.53 7.06 -9.40
C LYS A 284 29.35 7.88 -8.40
N ARG A 285 29.13 7.68 -7.10
CA ARG A 285 29.91 8.33 -6.03
C ARG A 285 31.35 7.86 -6.02
N GLU A 286 31.62 6.60 -6.23
CA GLU A 286 32.98 6.04 -6.30
C GLU A 286 33.73 6.56 -7.54
N LYS A 287 33.07 6.58 -8.72
CA LYS A 287 33.62 7.17 -9.94
C LYS A 287 33.92 8.66 -9.77
N SER A 288 33.05 9.42 -9.10
CA SER A 288 33.28 10.84 -8.84
C SER A 288 34.40 11.07 -7.83
N ARG A 289 34.58 10.19 -6.83
CA ARG A 289 35.71 10.23 -5.89
C ARG A 289 37.04 9.91 -6.55
N GLN A 290 37.06 8.97 -7.50
CA GLN A 290 38.28 8.67 -8.27
C GLN A 290 38.68 9.83 -9.23
N TRP A 291 37.73 10.70 -9.60
CA TRP A 291 37.98 11.84 -10.48
C TRP A 291 38.47 13.09 -9.73
N GLN A 292 38.18 13.23 -8.43
CA GLN A 292 38.60 14.40 -7.64
C GLN A 292 40.13 14.56 -7.43
N PRO A 293 40.97 13.51 -7.31
CA PRO A 293 42.40 13.69 -7.13
C PRO A 293 43.09 14.41 -8.31
N ARG A 294 42.63 14.17 -9.55
CA ARG A 294 43.21 14.83 -10.74
C ARG A 294 42.82 16.31 -10.84
N ALA A 295 41.62 16.67 -10.53
CA ALA A 295 41.17 18.07 -10.55
C ALA A 295 41.82 18.92 -9.45
N LEU A 296 42.05 18.33 -8.25
CA LEU A 296 42.76 18.99 -7.14
C LEU A 296 44.28 19.13 -7.41
N MET A 297 44.93 18.18 -8.07
CA MET A 297 46.32 18.32 -8.50
C MET A 297 46.49 19.41 -9.53
N MET A 298 45.57 19.51 -10.52
CA MET A 298 45.67 20.55 -11.55
C MET A 298 45.35 21.93 -10.98
N SER A 299 44.47 22.05 -10.00
CA SER A 299 44.19 23.33 -9.32
C SER A 299 45.35 23.74 -8.38
N GLY A 300 46.01 22.76 -7.74
CA GLY A 300 47.22 22.99 -6.92
C GLY A 300 48.42 23.45 -7.72
N ILE A 301 48.62 22.91 -8.93
CA ILE A 301 49.69 23.34 -9.86
C ILE A 301 49.43 24.77 -10.34
N LYS A 302 48.23 25.12 -10.73
CA LYS A 302 47.86 26.50 -11.13
C LYS A 302 48.02 27.53 -10.00
N LYS A 303 47.65 27.15 -8.75
CA LYS A 303 47.86 28.02 -7.58
C LYS A 303 49.34 28.24 -7.27
N ASN A 304 50.21 27.23 -7.38
CA ASN A 304 51.63 27.35 -7.17
C ASN A 304 52.28 28.21 -8.25
N GLU A 305 51.88 28.07 -9.51
CA GLU A 305 52.41 28.93 -10.61
C GLU A 305 52.01 30.39 -10.41
N GLN A 306 50.74 30.67 -10.00
CA GLN A 306 50.32 32.04 -9.67
C GLN A 306 51.09 32.61 -8.45
N GLN A 307 51.35 31.85 -7.42
CA GLN A 307 52.13 32.29 -6.26
C GLN A 307 53.59 32.55 -6.61
N MET A 308 54.20 31.73 -7.47
CA MET A 308 55.54 32.00 -7.98
C MET A 308 55.62 33.24 -8.84
N GLN A 309 54.61 33.53 -9.67
CA GLN A 309 54.54 34.73 -10.44
C GLN A 309 54.38 36.00 -9.57
N ILE A 310 53.57 35.92 -8.52
CA ILE A 310 53.42 37.02 -7.54
C ILE A 310 54.73 37.26 -6.79
N ARG A 311 55.46 36.23 -6.35
CA ARG A 311 56.76 36.37 -5.69
C ARG A 311 57.81 36.98 -6.60
N ARG A 312 57.89 36.60 -7.88
CA ARG A 312 58.79 37.18 -8.86
C ARG A 312 58.48 38.67 -9.13
N ASN A 313 57.21 39.05 -9.14
CA ASN A 313 56.82 40.45 -9.30
C ASN A 313 57.16 41.28 -8.02
N ASP A 314 56.97 40.72 -6.84
CA ASP A 314 57.34 41.38 -5.57
C ASP A 314 58.86 41.57 -5.43
N GLU A 315 59.65 40.60 -5.85
CA GLU A 315 61.14 40.73 -5.86
C GLU A 315 61.56 41.79 -6.90
N PHE A 316 60.95 41.84 -8.08
CA PHE A 316 61.19 42.84 -9.09
C PHE A 316 60.80 44.25 -8.63
N MET A 317 59.72 44.39 -7.87
CA MET A 317 59.28 45.67 -7.29
C MET A 317 60.13 46.11 -6.10
N ARG A 318 60.67 45.18 -5.29
CA ARG A 318 61.62 45.50 -4.20
C ARG A 318 62.95 45.94 -4.69
N GLY A 319 63.45 45.40 -5.81
CA GLY A 319 64.70 45.84 -6.45
C GLY A 319 64.63 47.29 -7.04
N ARG A 320 63.45 47.81 -7.31
CA ARG A 320 63.28 49.20 -7.79
C ARG A 320 63.10 50.24 -6.67
N ARG A 321 62.80 49.85 -5.40
CA ARG A 321 62.66 50.76 -4.27
C ARG A 321 63.94 51.11 -3.55
N SER A 322 65.07 50.54 -3.92
CA SER A 322 66.38 50.85 -3.30
C SER A 322 67.16 51.98 -3.95
N LYS A 323 66.56 52.78 -4.85
CA LYS A 323 67.20 53.92 -5.50
C LYS A 323 66.28 55.13 -5.58
N GLN A 324 65.93 55.73 -4.44
CA GLN A 324 65.55 57.17 -4.37
C GLN A 324 65.70 57.71 -2.94
N PRO A 325 66.09 58.94 -2.72
CA PRO A 325 66.54 59.47 -1.45
C PRO A 325 65.40 60.07 -0.62
N MET A 326 65.66 60.12 0.68
CA MET A 326 64.85 60.74 1.71
C MET A 326 64.54 62.19 1.49
N VAL A 327 63.29 62.59 1.58
CA VAL A 327 62.90 64.01 1.94
C VAL A 327 61.90 63.95 3.07
N GLN A 328 62.29 64.62 4.16
CA GLN A 328 61.51 64.86 5.37
C GLN A 328 60.35 65.82 5.15
N LYS A 329 59.26 65.73 5.85
CA LYS A 329 58.69 66.68 6.80
C LYS A 329 57.18 66.40 7.06
N GLN A 330 56.86 66.18 8.27
CA GLN A 330 56.12 66.99 9.28
C GLN A 330 54.60 67.07 9.11
N SER A 331 54.01 66.50 10.16
CA SER A 331 52.90 67.01 11.02
C SER A 331 51.65 67.62 10.39
N MET A 332 50.50 67.11 10.73
CA MET A 332 49.56 67.81 11.65
C MET A 332 48.36 66.96 12.01
N GLN A 333 48.07 67.11 13.26
CA GLN A 333 46.98 66.64 14.06
C GLN A 333 45.62 67.16 13.64
N ARG A 334 44.59 66.41 14.07
CA ARG A 334 43.36 66.86 14.76
C ARG A 334 42.01 66.70 14.09
N LEU A 335 41.20 66.15 14.96
CA LEU A 335 39.75 66.38 15.14
C LEU A 335 38.84 65.79 14.04
N GLY A 336 37.84 65.12 14.37
CA GLY A 336 37.04 64.92 15.57
C GLY A 336 35.61 64.59 15.14
N MET A 337 35.07 63.73 15.90
CA MET A 337 33.69 63.74 16.37
C MET A 337 32.48 63.64 15.42
N PHE A 338 31.66 62.70 15.81
CA PHE A 338 30.20 62.67 16.02
C PHE A 338 29.25 62.14 14.93
N ARG A 339 28.56 61.05 15.36
CA ARG A 339 27.08 60.83 15.40
C ARG A 339 26.34 60.82 14.02
N LYS A 340 25.56 59.89 13.82
CA LYS A 340 24.47 59.20 14.54
C LYS A 340 24.33 57.78 14.11
#